data_ac057d288d583d73b951ae4b85d18cdc
#
_entry.id   ac057d288d583d73b951ae4b85d18cdc
#
_cell.length_a   1.000
_cell.length_b   1.000
_cell.length_c   1.000
_cell.angle_alpha   90.00
_cell.angle_beta   90.00
_cell.angle_gamma   90.00
#
_symmetry.space_group_name_H-M   'P 1'
#
loop_
_entity.id
_entity.type
_entity.pdbx_description
1 polymer ?
#
loop_
_entity_poly.entity_id
_entity_poly.type
_entity_poly.pdbx_seq_one_letter_code
_entity_poly.pdbx_strand_id
1 'polypeptide(L)'
;RATVWNYDAEKRLRHLIRDTKPDAVYILHEVNHLSPSIIRAARKEKVRVVHRISDFFMFCPKYDFLCENEICEACLHGDYRKAIEHRCVKGSKAGTFLRVMAMKLYAATKVFDDVDQYICTCEFSKNKLIEGGISKDKVTCVPTFIDATSITPCYEDDKYFLFLGRMAHQKGTIYAIEAMKYLRDTDYVLKITGQISDSEEDQKIWNYIKENKLEEKIVFTGFKHGKELRELISHSTCIVCPAIWYENMPNTVIEAYAYGKPVVASRIGSLAEIVEDNKTGLLFEMKNSKDFSDKLRKFIDEPTLSMTLGINARCKVEKDYAVEKHMNSVVRILEGK
;
A
#
# COMPACT_ATOMS: atom_id res chain seq x y z
N ARG A 1 9.29 22.38 -13.62
CA ARG A 1 9.34 21.90 -15.04
C ARG A 1 9.21 20.37 -15.13
N ALA A 2 9.84 19.61 -14.28
CA ALA A 2 9.74 18.14 -14.26
C ALA A 2 8.32 17.61 -13.89
N THR A 3 7.52 18.43 -13.24
CA THR A 3 6.17 18.04 -12.76
C THR A 3 5.15 17.83 -13.89
N VAL A 4 5.35 18.46 -15.05
CA VAL A 4 4.42 18.37 -16.19
C VAL A 4 5.02 17.46 -17.27
N TRP A 5 6.20 17.83 -17.80
CA TRP A 5 6.91 17.07 -18.83
C TRP A 5 8.41 17.25 -18.69
N ASN A 6 9.15 16.16 -18.52
CA ASN A 6 10.60 16.20 -18.34
C ASN A 6 11.32 15.84 -19.63
N TYR A 7 11.60 16.85 -20.47
CA TYR A 7 12.33 16.66 -21.73
C TYR A 7 13.74 16.14 -21.54
N ASP A 8 14.41 16.49 -20.43
CA ASP A 8 15.75 16.00 -20.14
C ASP A 8 15.75 14.49 -19.85
N ALA A 9 14.77 14.02 -19.01
CA ALA A 9 14.60 12.60 -18.77
C ALA A 9 14.25 11.83 -20.07
N GLU A 10 13.38 12.40 -20.92
CA GLU A 10 13.06 11.81 -22.23
C GLU A 10 14.33 11.67 -23.09
N LYS A 11 15.13 12.73 -23.20
CA LYS A 11 16.36 12.73 -24.01
C LYS A 11 17.39 11.73 -23.49
N ARG A 12 17.63 11.72 -22.17
CA ARG A 12 18.58 10.81 -21.52
C ARG A 12 18.16 9.35 -21.68
N LEU A 13 16.89 9.03 -21.48
CA LEU A 13 16.41 7.66 -21.65
C LEU A 13 16.53 7.20 -23.11
N ARG A 14 16.21 8.05 -24.07
CA ARG A 14 16.41 7.72 -25.52
C ARG A 14 17.88 7.43 -25.84
N HIS A 15 18.80 8.21 -25.29
CA HIS A 15 20.23 7.96 -25.46
C HIS A 15 20.64 6.63 -24.85
N LEU A 16 20.25 6.38 -23.60
CA LEU A 16 20.51 5.11 -22.92
C LEU A 16 19.96 3.90 -23.70
N ILE A 17 18.73 3.99 -24.23
CA ILE A 17 18.12 2.91 -25.02
C ILE A 17 18.95 2.62 -26.29
N ARG A 18 19.42 3.66 -26.99
CA ARG A 18 20.25 3.50 -28.19
C ARG A 18 21.60 2.85 -27.92
N ASP A 19 22.18 3.20 -26.75
CA ASP A 19 23.49 2.68 -26.35
C ASP A 19 23.40 1.23 -25.87
N THR A 20 22.35 0.91 -25.06
CA THR A 20 22.23 -0.40 -24.40
C THR A 20 21.36 -1.41 -25.17
N LYS A 21 20.51 -0.93 -26.09
CA LYS A 21 19.59 -1.73 -26.91
C LYS A 21 18.78 -2.75 -26.08
N PRO A 22 18.07 -2.31 -25.03
CA PRO A 22 17.29 -3.21 -24.20
C PRO A 22 16.07 -3.75 -24.94
N ASP A 23 15.60 -4.96 -24.58
CA ASP A 23 14.37 -5.55 -25.13
C ASP A 23 13.11 -4.88 -24.56
N ALA A 24 13.15 -4.40 -23.32
CA ALA A 24 12.04 -3.73 -22.68
C ALA A 24 12.49 -2.64 -21.70
N VAL A 25 11.60 -1.68 -21.46
CA VAL A 25 11.72 -0.68 -20.37
C VAL A 25 10.67 -1.00 -19.31
N TYR A 26 11.12 -1.38 -18.12
CA TYR A 26 10.28 -1.66 -16.97
C TYR A 26 10.21 -0.44 -16.04
N ILE A 27 9.04 0.19 -15.96
CA ILE A 27 8.80 1.40 -15.18
C ILE A 27 8.19 1.00 -13.85
N LEU A 28 8.85 1.31 -12.74
CA LEU A 28 8.35 1.08 -11.39
C LEU A 28 7.61 2.31 -10.83
N HIS A 29 8.10 3.50 -11.17
CA HIS A 29 7.52 4.76 -10.73
C HIS A 29 8.13 5.94 -11.53
N GLU A 30 7.28 6.76 -12.17
CA GLU A 30 7.73 7.89 -12.98
C GLU A 30 7.34 9.25 -12.43
N VAL A 31 6.48 9.26 -11.43
CA VAL A 31 5.85 10.48 -10.89
C VAL A 31 6.88 11.39 -10.22
N ASN A 32 6.69 12.69 -10.36
CA ASN A 32 7.44 13.80 -9.77
C ASN A 32 8.82 14.07 -10.38
N HIS A 33 9.62 13.08 -10.77
CA HIS A 33 10.99 13.30 -11.26
C HIS A 33 11.15 13.03 -12.75
N LEU A 34 10.62 11.91 -13.23
CA LEU A 34 10.79 11.47 -14.61
C LEU A 34 9.64 11.96 -15.51
N SER A 35 8.42 12.03 -14.99
CA SER A 35 7.15 12.24 -15.71
C SER A 35 6.88 11.13 -16.76
N PRO A 36 5.65 11.04 -17.32
CA PRO A 36 5.33 10.09 -18.40
C PRO A 36 6.13 10.30 -19.70
N SER A 37 6.98 11.32 -19.77
CA SER A 37 7.89 11.53 -20.90
C SER A 37 8.79 10.34 -21.18
N ILE A 38 9.13 9.54 -20.16
CA ILE A 38 9.94 8.31 -20.31
C ILE A 38 9.20 7.21 -21.07
N ILE A 39 7.88 7.12 -20.93
CA ILE A 39 7.02 6.22 -21.72
C ILE A 39 7.15 6.60 -23.20
N ARG A 40 6.98 7.89 -23.52
CA ARG A 40 7.12 8.42 -24.87
C ARG A 40 8.54 8.21 -25.43
N ALA A 41 9.56 8.31 -24.57
CA ALA A 41 10.96 8.05 -24.95
C ALA A 41 11.15 6.62 -25.45
N ALA A 42 10.69 5.63 -24.67
CA ALA A 42 10.79 4.22 -25.05
C ALA A 42 9.99 3.91 -26.31
N ARG A 43 8.77 4.46 -26.45
CA ARG A 43 7.95 4.30 -27.65
C ARG A 43 8.60 4.85 -28.92
N LYS A 44 9.25 6.02 -28.83
CA LYS A 44 10.01 6.60 -29.95
C LYS A 44 11.18 5.71 -30.42
N GLU A 45 11.80 4.99 -29.52
CA GLU A 45 12.89 4.05 -29.83
C GLU A 45 12.38 2.64 -30.13
N LYS A 46 11.05 2.44 -30.18
CA LYS A 46 10.37 1.16 -30.49
C LYS A 46 10.70 0.03 -29.51
N VAL A 47 10.94 0.37 -28.26
CA VAL A 47 11.20 -0.59 -27.18
C VAL A 47 9.91 -0.85 -26.43
N ARG A 48 9.67 -2.10 -26.04
CA ARG A 48 8.53 -2.52 -25.24
C ARG A 48 8.47 -1.79 -23.91
N VAL A 49 7.29 -1.33 -23.52
CA VAL A 49 7.06 -0.59 -22.26
C VAL A 49 6.16 -1.40 -21.34
N VAL A 50 6.69 -1.77 -20.19
CA VAL A 50 5.93 -2.40 -19.12
C VAL A 50 5.91 -1.47 -17.91
N HIS A 51 4.72 -1.15 -17.40
CA HIS A 51 4.56 -0.21 -16.29
C HIS A 51 3.92 -0.89 -15.08
N ARG A 52 4.66 -0.99 -13.98
CA ARG A 52 4.14 -1.48 -12.70
C ARG A 52 3.45 -0.34 -11.95
N ILE A 53 2.20 -0.56 -11.61
CA ILE A 53 1.40 0.42 -10.88
C ILE A 53 1.73 0.35 -9.39
N SER A 54 2.22 1.45 -8.86
CA SER A 54 2.58 1.60 -7.44
C SER A 54 1.60 2.48 -6.67
N ASP A 55 0.80 3.30 -7.37
CA ASP A 55 -0.23 4.17 -6.83
C ASP A 55 -1.28 4.51 -7.91
N PHE A 56 -2.26 5.33 -7.57
CA PHE A 56 -3.33 5.72 -8.48
C PHE A 56 -3.11 7.09 -9.14
N PHE A 57 -1.86 7.51 -9.31
CA PHE A 57 -1.50 8.80 -9.86
C PHE A 57 -2.02 9.05 -11.28
N MET A 58 -2.26 8.01 -12.06
CA MET A 58 -2.85 8.13 -13.41
C MET A 58 -4.25 8.76 -13.37
N PHE A 59 -4.99 8.58 -12.27
CA PHE A 59 -6.39 8.99 -12.13
C PHE A 59 -6.60 10.06 -11.07
N CYS A 60 -5.89 9.99 -9.96
CA CYS A 60 -6.05 10.89 -8.82
C CYS A 60 -4.87 11.86 -8.71
N PRO A 61 -5.08 13.20 -8.73
CA PRO A 61 -4.01 14.19 -8.56
C PRO A 61 -3.19 14.04 -7.28
N LYS A 62 -3.79 13.46 -6.25
CA LYS A 62 -3.18 13.16 -4.94
C LYS A 62 -2.70 11.71 -4.83
N TYR A 63 -2.94 10.84 -5.83
CA TYR A 63 -2.55 9.44 -5.98
C TYR A 63 -3.19 8.41 -5.02
N ASP A 64 -3.90 8.83 -3.98
CA ASP A 64 -4.34 7.97 -2.88
C ASP A 64 -5.86 7.73 -2.81
N PHE A 65 -6.63 8.36 -3.69
CA PHE A 65 -8.10 8.35 -3.66
C PHE A 65 -8.69 8.69 -2.28
N LEU A 66 -8.00 9.54 -1.52
CA LEU A 66 -8.45 9.99 -0.20
C LEU A 66 -8.66 11.51 -0.22
N CYS A 67 -9.86 11.97 0.16
CA CYS A 67 -10.19 13.39 0.31
C CYS A 67 -10.97 13.59 1.61
N GLU A 68 -10.55 14.54 2.45
CA GLU A 68 -11.22 14.85 3.71
C GLU A 68 -11.48 13.60 4.56
N ASN A 69 -10.51 12.69 4.59
CA ASN A 69 -10.55 11.40 5.30
C ASN A 69 -11.55 10.37 4.74
N GLU A 70 -12.19 10.65 3.61
CA GLU A 70 -13.09 9.73 2.94
C GLU A 70 -12.51 9.23 1.62
N ILE A 71 -12.88 8.03 1.22
CA ILE A 71 -12.54 7.50 -0.11
C ILE A 71 -13.20 8.39 -1.16
N CYS A 72 -12.40 8.84 -2.11
CA CYS A 72 -12.83 9.76 -3.17
C CYS A 72 -12.35 9.27 -4.54
N GLU A 73 -13.26 8.81 -5.35
CA GLU A 73 -13.00 8.35 -6.72
C GLU A 73 -13.48 9.36 -7.80
N ALA A 74 -13.80 10.59 -7.40
CA ALA A 74 -14.39 11.61 -8.28
C ALA A 74 -13.55 11.90 -9.54
N CYS A 75 -12.23 11.68 -9.48
CA CYS A 75 -11.31 11.93 -10.59
C CYS A 75 -11.08 10.72 -11.50
N LEU A 76 -11.62 9.55 -11.17
CA LEU A 76 -11.34 8.29 -11.86
C LEU A 76 -11.59 8.35 -13.37
N HIS A 77 -12.63 9.08 -13.78
CA HIS A 77 -13.03 9.25 -15.18
C HIS A 77 -12.61 10.60 -15.79
N GLY A 78 -11.60 11.27 -15.21
CA GLY A 78 -11.03 12.51 -15.76
C GLY A 78 -11.79 13.80 -15.42
N ASP A 79 -12.77 13.75 -14.52
CA ASP A 79 -13.41 14.97 -13.98
C ASP A 79 -12.67 15.45 -12.73
N TYR A 80 -11.85 16.47 -12.90
CA TYR A 80 -11.00 17.01 -11.84
C TYR A 80 -11.58 18.23 -11.12
N ARG A 81 -12.87 18.56 -11.29
CA ARG A 81 -13.49 19.74 -10.66
C ARG A 81 -13.39 19.67 -9.14
N LYS A 82 -13.78 18.52 -8.56
CA LYS A 82 -13.67 18.28 -7.12
C LYS A 82 -12.23 18.36 -6.60
N ALA A 83 -11.25 17.87 -7.36
CA ALA A 83 -9.86 17.99 -6.93
C ALA A 83 -9.41 19.44 -6.76
N ILE A 84 -9.86 20.36 -7.65
CA ILE A 84 -9.55 21.79 -7.58
C ILE A 84 -10.27 22.45 -6.40
N GLU A 85 -11.54 22.10 -6.17
CA GLU A 85 -12.34 22.57 -5.02
C GLU A 85 -11.67 22.23 -3.70
N HIS A 86 -11.35 20.95 -3.50
CA HIS A 86 -10.74 20.43 -2.28
C HIS A 86 -9.24 20.71 -2.17
N ARG A 87 -8.62 21.35 -3.16
CA ARG A 87 -7.17 21.66 -3.17
C ARG A 87 -6.31 20.45 -2.88
N CYS A 88 -6.61 19.31 -3.52
CA CYS A 88 -6.09 17.98 -3.20
C CYS A 88 -4.55 17.90 -3.17
N VAL A 89 -3.84 18.73 -3.95
CA VAL A 89 -2.37 18.73 -3.97
C VAL A 89 -1.84 19.69 -2.93
N LYS A 90 -1.40 19.19 -1.79
CA LYS A 90 -0.79 19.93 -0.67
C LYS A 90 -1.62 21.13 -0.18
N GLY A 91 -2.94 21.06 -0.23
CA GLY A 91 -3.82 22.17 0.17
C GLY A 91 -3.77 23.41 -0.77
N SER A 92 -3.04 23.32 -1.87
CA SER A 92 -2.79 24.45 -2.79
C SER A 92 -3.71 24.39 -4.02
N LYS A 93 -4.53 25.43 -4.22
CA LYS A 93 -5.36 25.54 -5.43
C LYS A 93 -4.51 25.63 -6.70
N ALA A 94 -3.44 26.43 -6.67
CA ALA A 94 -2.52 26.57 -7.80
C ALA A 94 -1.75 25.28 -8.09
N GLY A 95 -1.27 24.59 -7.05
CA GLY A 95 -0.59 23.30 -7.18
C GLY A 95 -1.51 22.23 -7.75
N THR A 96 -2.77 22.18 -7.29
CA THR A 96 -3.77 21.25 -7.82
C THR A 96 -4.11 21.55 -9.26
N PHE A 97 -4.32 22.82 -9.61
CA PHE A 97 -4.59 23.24 -10.99
C PHE A 97 -3.45 22.83 -11.94
N LEU A 98 -2.20 23.09 -11.55
CA LEU A 98 -1.03 22.70 -12.35
C LEU A 98 -0.96 21.17 -12.55
N ARG A 99 -1.25 20.40 -11.51
CA ARG A 99 -1.30 18.93 -11.60
C ARG A 99 -2.41 18.44 -12.52
N VAL A 100 -3.60 19.00 -12.40
CA VAL A 100 -4.76 18.71 -13.29
C VAL A 100 -4.44 19.03 -14.75
N MET A 101 -3.79 20.16 -15.00
CA MET A 101 -3.35 20.54 -16.37
C MET A 101 -2.35 19.53 -16.93
N ALA A 102 -1.41 19.04 -16.09
CA ALA A 102 -0.48 17.99 -16.50
C ALA A 102 -1.23 16.69 -16.85
N MET A 103 -2.18 16.26 -16.02
CA MET A 103 -2.97 15.04 -16.26
C MET A 103 -3.83 15.17 -17.54
N LYS A 104 -4.44 16.34 -17.79
CA LYS A 104 -5.14 16.62 -19.04
C LYS A 104 -4.21 16.59 -20.25
N LEU A 105 -2.98 17.08 -20.12
CA LEU A 105 -1.97 16.96 -21.18
C LEU A 105 -1.61 15.49 -21.46
N TYR A 106 -1.45 14.67 -20.41
CA TYR A 106 -1.17 13.25 -20.57
C TYR A 106 -2.31 12.53 -21.29
N ALA A 107 -3.55 12.82 -20.92
CA ALA A 107 -4.73 12.30 -21.60
C ALA A 107 -4.81 12.75 -23.07
N ALA A 108 -4.62 14.05 -23.34
CA ALA A 108 -4.65 14.59 -24.71
C ALA A 108 -3.54 14.04 -25.59
N THR A 109 -2.35 13.79 -25.04
CA THR A 109 -1.22 13.18 -25.78
C THR A 109 -1.30 11.67 -25.85
N LYS A 110 -2.26 11.06 -25.14
CA LYS A 110 -2.44 9.60 -25.07
C LYS A 110 -1.14 8.86 -24.67
N VAL A 111 -0.31 9.48 -23.82
CA VAL A 111 1.01 8.92 -23.49
C VAL A 111 0.92 7.57 -22.78
N PHE A 112 -0.13 7.33 -22.03
CA PHE A 112 -0.37 6.06 -21.35
C PHE A 112 -0.84 4.95 -22.30
N ASP A 113 -1.34 5.28 -23.49
CA ASP A 113 -1.67 4.30 -24.54
C ASP A 113 -0.40 3.66 -25.14
N ASP A 114 0.76 4.33 -24.98
CA ASP A 114 2.07 3.84 -25.42
C ASP A 114 2.63 2.73 -24.52
N VAL A 115 2.00 2.44 -23.36
CA VAL A 115 2.35 1.31 -22.51
C VAL A 115 1.79 0.03 -23.12
N ASP A 116 2.66 -0.96 -23.33
CA ASP A 116 2.29 -2.26 -23.89
C ASP A 116 1.60 -3.14 -22.84
N GLN A 117 2.07 -3.11 -21.57
CA GLN A 117 1.50 -3.88 -20.48
C GLN A 117 1.61 -3.17 -19.14
N TYR A 118 0.52 -3.19 -18.37
CA TYR A 118 0.48 -2.75 -16.98
C TYR A 118 0.55 -3.95 -16.03
N ILE A 119 1.36 -3.85 -15.00
CA ILE A 119 1.42 -4.82 -13.90
C ILE A 119 0.79 -4.18 -12.66
N CYS A 120 -0.29 -4.75 -12.16
CA CYS A 120 -0.91 -4.42 -10.89
C CYS A 120 -0.52 -5.45 -9.85
N THR A 121 -0.39 -5.02 -8.60
CA THR A 121 0.04 -5.91 -7.50
C THR A 121 -1.12 -6.69 -6.86
N CYS A 122 -2.37 -6.33 -7.16
CA CYS A 122 -3.58 -6.99 -6.69
C CYS A 122 -4.73 -6.81 -7.71
N GLU A 123 -5.75 -7.66 -7.62
CA GLU A 123 -6.91 -7.58 -8.51
C GLU A 123 -7.72 -6.30 -8.28
N PHE A 124 -7.78 -5.79 -7.04
CA PHE A 124 -8.39 -4.50 -6.76
C PHE A 124 -7.78 -3.37 -7.60
N SER A 125 -6.45 -3.24 -7.60
CA SER A 125 -5.75 -2.23 -8.40
C SER A 125 -5.96 -2.43 -9.90
N LYS A 126 -5.94 -3.69 -10.37
CA LYS A 126 -6.24 -4.04 -11.76
C LYS A 126 -7.64 -3.59 -12.15
N ASN A 127 -8.64 -3.88 -11.33
CA ASN A 127 -10.02 -3.49 -11.60
C ASN A 127 -10.17 -1.96 -11.62
N LYS A 128 -9.47 -1.23 -10.74
CA LYS A 128 -9.45 0.24 -10.77
C LYS A 128 -8.83 0.82 -12.03
N LEU A 129 -7.78 0.19 -12.59
CA LEU A 129 -7.22 0.63 -13.87
C LEU A 129 -8.22 0.42 -15.02
N ILE A 130 -8.88 -0.73 -15.05
CA ILE A 130 -9.89 -1.06 -16.06
C ILE A 130 -11.09 -0.11 -15.97
N GLU A 131 -11.57 0.14 -14.76
CA GLU A 131 -12.65 1.10 -14.47
C GLU A 131 -12.26 2.52 -14.92
N GLY A 132 -10.99 2.91 -14.71
CA GLY A 132 -10.43 4.17 -15.18
C GLY A 132 -10.17 4.25 -16.69
N GLY A 133 -10.52 3.21 -17.46
CA GLY A 133 -10.49 3.22 -18.93
C GLY A 133 -9.27 2.54 -19.58
N ILE A 134 -8.40 1.89 -18.80
CA ILE A 134 -7.31 1.09 -19.37
C ILE A 134 -7.88 -0.24 -19.90
N SER A 135 -7.49 -0.63 -21.12
CA SER A 135 -7.95 -1.90 -21.73
C SER A 135 -7.56 -3.09 -20.87
N LYS A 136 -8.51 -3.99 -20.61
CA LYS A 136 -8.33 -5.21 -19.82
C LYS A 136 -7.17 -6.07 -20.34
N ASP A 137 -6.98 -6.12 -21.65
CA ASP A 137 -5.93 -6.93 -22.29
C ASP A 137 -4.51 -6.40 -21.98
N LYS A 138 -4.42 -5.14 -21.57
CA LYS A 138 -3.16 -4.50 -21.18
C LYS A 138 -2.85 -4.58 -19.68
N VAL A 139 -3.71 -5.20 -18.86
CA VAL A 139 -3.54 -5.19 -17.40
C VAL A 139 -3.44 -6.60 -16.85
N THR A 140 -2.32 -6.91 -16.22
CA THR A 140 -2.08 -8.21 -15.57
C THR A 140 -1.82 -8.01 -14.08
N CYS A 141 -2.38 -8.89 -13.25
CA CYS A 141 -2.09 -8.92 -11.82
C CYS A 141 -0.87 -9.81 -11.56
N VAL A 142 0.19 -9.22 -10.99
CA VAL A 142 1.38 -9.92 -10.50
C VAL A 142 1.67 -9.42 -9.10
N PRO A 143 1.30 -10.18 -8.07
CA PRO A 143 1.50 -9.78 -6.68
C PRO A 143 2.97 -9.51 -6.34
N THR A 144 3.21 -8.64 -5.37
CA THR A 144 4.54 -8.49 -4.76
C THR A 144 4.95 -9.82 -4.11
N PHE A 145 6.23 -10.04 -3.94
CA PHE A 145 6.79 -11.28 -3.43
C PHE A 145 7.59 -11.07 -2.14
N ILE A 146 7.81 -12.18 -1.43
CA ILE A 146 8.75 -12.27 -0.32
C ILE A 146 9.44 -13.62 -0.37
N ASP A 147 10.72 -13.67 -0.02
CA ASP A 147 11.42 -14.94 0.20
C ASP A 147 11.05 -15.50 1.59
N ALA A 148 9.91 -16.19 1.63
CA ALA A 148 9.45 -16.82 2.86
C ALA A 148 10.33 -18.00 3.30
N THR A 149 11.13 -18.58 2.40
CA THR A 149 12.00 -19.73 2.73
C THR A 149 13.15 -19.32 3.64
N SER A 150 13.58 -18.07 3.57
CA SER A 150 14.62 -17.51 4.46
C SER A 150 14.11 -17.08 5.83
N ILE A 151 12.79 -17.19 6.07
CA ILE A 151 12.12 -16.75 7.30
C ILE A 151 11.53 -17.94 8.03
N THR A 152 11.95 -18.15 9.27
CA THR A 152 11.34 -19.16 10.15
C THR A 152 10.06 -18.58 10.77
N PRO A 153 8.89 -19.19 10.55
CA PRO A 153 7.65 -18.74 11.19
C PRO A 153 7.71 -18.96 12.70
N CYS A 154 7.09 -18.07 13.46
CA CYS A 154 6.99 -18.16 14.91
C CYS A 154 5.52 -18.04 15.31
N TYR A 155 5.05 -18.96 16.13
CA TYR A 155 3.67 -19.01 16.60
C TYR A 155 3.54 -18.67 18.10
N GLU A 156 4.64 -18.24 18.71
CA GLU A 156 4.63 -17.71 20.08
C GLU A 156 3.91 -16.35 20.13
N ASP A 157 3.35 -16.03 21.28
CA ASP A 157 2.53 -14.83 21.51
C ASP A 157 2.89 -14.19 22.86
N ASP A 158 3.48 -13.00 22.80
CA ASP A 158 3.85 -12.20 23.97
C ASP A 158 2.75 -11.18 24.34
N LYS A 159 1.50 -11.44 23.95
CA LYS A 159 0.32 -10.65 24.29
C LYS A 159 0.39 -9.19 23.85
N TYR A 160 0.80 -8.96 22.60
CA TYR A 160 0.72 -7.64 21.99
C TYR A 160 0.29 -7.69 20.53
N PHE A 161 -0.48 -6.69 20.14
CA PHE A 161 -0.79 -6.38 18.75
C PHE A 161 0.30 -5.44 18.21
N LEU A 162 0.67 -5.58 16.95
CA LEU A 162 1.77 -4.82 16.40
C LEU A 162 1.34 -4.00 15.17
N PHE A 163 1.49 -2.68 15.27
CA PHE A 163 1.40 -1.77 14.13
C PHE A 163 2.79 -1.51 13.56
N LEU A 164 2.94 -1.72 12.24
CA LEU A 164 4.18 -1.48 11.50
C LEU A 164 3.98 -0.41 10.43
N GLY A 165 4.71 0.69 10.53
CA GLY A 165 4.70 1.72 9.51
C GLY A 165 4.82 3.14 10.04
N ARG A 166 4.84 4.09 9.11
CA ARG A 166 4.82 5.51 9.45
C ARG A 166 3.49 5.87 10.12
N MET A 167 3.53 6.73 11.12
CA MET A 167 2.33 7.30 11.75
C MET A 167 1.69 8.37 10.85
N ALA A 168 1.39 8.00 9.62
CA ALA A 168 0.73 8.88 8.66
C ALA A 168 -0.79 8.67 8.75
N HIS A 169 -1.55 9.77 8.64
CA HIS A 169 -3.00 9.78 8.81
C HIS A 169 -3.71 8.64 8.05
N GLN A 170 -3.34 8.44 6.77
CA GLN A 170 -3.95 7.40 5.93
C GLN A 170 -3.69 5.96 6.42
N LYS A 171 -2.70 5.75 7.29
CA LYS A 171 -2.44 4.43 7.90
C LYS A 171 -3.39 4.11 9.05
N GLY A 172 -4.16 5.09 9.52
CA GLY A 172 -5.23 4.89 10.47
C GLY A 172 -4.79 4.50 11.88
N THR A 173 -3.55 4.81 12.29
CA THR A 173 -2.98 4.44 13.60
C THR A 173 -3.89 4.85 14.76
N ILE A 174 -4.58 5.98 14.63
CA ILE A 174 -5.53 6.46 15.64
C ILE A 174 -6.64 5.44 15.95
N TYR A 175 -7.16 4.74 14.94
CA TYR A 175 -8.22 3.74 15.13
C TYR A 175 -7.73 2.51 15.88
N ALA A 176 -6.44 2.14 15.72
CA ALA A 176 -5.83 1.08 16.51
C ALA A 176 -5.68 1.49 17.98
N ILE A 177 -5.29 2.74 18.24
CA ILE A 177 -5.18 3.30 19.60
C ILE A 177 -6.56 3.39 20.25
N GLU A 178 -7.57 3.87 19.50
CA GLU A 178 -8.95 3.94 19.99
C GLU A 178 -9.52 2.56 20.32
N ALA A 179 -9.18 1.52 19.56
CA ALA A 179 -9.61 0.15 19.83
C ALA A 179 -9.10 -0.35 21.18
N MET A 180 -7.90 0.06 21.62
CA MET A 180 -7.37 -0.33 22.93
C MET A 180 -8.18 0.20 24.10
N LYS A 181 -8.99 1.23 23.92
CA LYS A 181 -9.91 1.72 24.94
C LYS A 181 -10.93 0.65 25.40
N TYR A 182 -11.32 -0.24 24.50
CA TYR A 182 -12.26 -1.33 24.76
C TYR A 182 -11.58 -2.61 25.27
N LEU A 183 -10.24 -2.61 25.37
CA LEU A 183 -9.42 -3.74 25.80
C LEU A 183 -8.64 -3.44 27.10
N ARG A 184 -9.10 -2.46 27.89
CA ARG A 184 -8.45 -2.07 29.15
C ARG A 184 -8.42 -3.16 30.21
N ASP A 185 -9.42 -4.02 30.16
CA ASP A 185 -9.62 -5.17 31.07
C ASP A 185 -8.68 -6.35 30.79
N THR A 186 -7.79 -6.22 29.83
CA THR A 186 -6.85 -7.27 29.41
C THR A 186 -5.41 -6.88 29.69
N ASP A 187 -4.47 -7.83 29.64
CA ASP A 187 -3.01 -7.59 29.73
C ASP A 187 -2.34 -7.33 28.36
N TYR A 188 -3.12 -7.33 27.27
CA TYR A 188 -2.62 -7.02 25.96
C TYR A 188 -2.31 -5.54 25.75
N VAL A 189 -1.26 -5.27 24.99
CA VAL A 189 -0.85 -3.90 24.62
C VAL A 189 -0.77 -3.75 23.08
N LEU A 190 -0.84 -2.52 22.60
CA LEU A 190 -0.55 -2.19 21.21
C LEU A 190 0.89 -1.64 21.13
N LYS A 191 1.77 -2.34 20.45
CA LYS A 191 3.10 -1.83 20.09
C LYS A 191 3.04 -1.13 18.75
N ILE A 192 3.57 0.09 18.68
CA ILE A 192 3.62 0.91 17.48
C ILE A 192 5.08 1.09 17.09
N THR A 193 5.44 0.51 15.94
CA THR A 193 6.80 0.55 15.40
C THR A 193 6.82 1.43 14.16
N GLY A 194 7.60 2.49 14.19
CA GLY A 194 7.73 3.44 13.09
C GLY A 194 8.42 4.72 13.53
N GLN A 195 8.61 5.61 12.58
CA GLN A 195 9.16 6.93 12.87
C GLN A 195 8.08 7.79 13.50
N ILE A 196 8.38 8.29 14.69
CA ILE A 196 7.59 9.31 15.39
C ILE A 196 8.17 10.66 14.98
N SER A 197 7.31 11.60 14.68
CA SER A 197 7.68 12.99 14.36
C SER A 197 6.96 13.95 15.32
N ASP A 198 7.39 15.21 15.32
CA ASP A 198 6.70 16.27 16.09
C ASP A 198 5.56 16.90 15.27
N SER A 199 4.91 16.11 14.40
CA SER A 199 3.81 16.60 13.59
C SER A 199 2.56 16.92 14.43
N GLU A 200 1.70 17.80 13.93
CA GLU A 200 0.40 18.07 14.57
C GLU A 200 -0.45 16.79 14.73
N GLU A 201 -0.30 15.83 13.83
CA GLU A 201 -0.99 14.54 13.90
C GLU A 201 -0.47 13.69 15.06
N ASP A 202 0.85 13.62 15.24
CA ASP A 202 1.44 12.88 16.35
C ASP A 202 1.05 13.52 17.69
N GLN A 203 1.00 14.84 17.77
CA GLN A 203 0.52 15.55 18.96
C GLN A 203 -0.94 15.23 19.30
N LYS A 204 -1.81 15.14 18.30
CA LYS A 204 -3.22 14.73 18.49
C LYS A 204 -3.32 13.30 19.04
N ILE A 205 -2.48 12.39 18.53
CA ILE A 205 -2.40 11.01 19.04
C ILE A 205 -1.96 10.99 20.52
N TRP A 206 -0.91 11.72 20.86
CA TRP A 206 -0.43 11.82 22.25
C TRP A 206 -1.49 12.40 23.19
N ASN A 207 -2.17 13.46 22.78
CA ASN A 207 -3.25 14.04 23.57
C ASN A 207 -4.38 13.04 23.79
N TYR A 208 -4.79 12.32 22.72
CA TYR A 208 -5.83 11.29 22.83
C TYR A 208 -5.45 10.18 23.82
N ILE A 209 -4.20 9.70 23.78
CA ILE A 209 -3.70 8.68 24.70
C ILE A 209 -3.83 9.16 26.16
N LYS A 210 -3.39 10.39 26.46
CA LYS A 210 -3.44 10.97 27.79
C LYS A 210 -4.89 11.20 28.27
N GLU A 211 -5.71 11.84 27.47
CA GLU A 211 -7.11 12.13 27.79
C GLU A 211 -7.92 10.86 28.07
N ASN A 212 -7.57 9.77 27.39
CA ASN A 212 -8.22 8.49 27.57
C ASN A 212 -7.48 7.53 28.51
N LYS A 213 -6.39 7.95 29.17
CA LYS A 213 -5.59 7.13 30.12
C LYS A 213 -5.19 5.77 29.49
N LEU A 214 -4.56 5.82 28.32
CA LEU A 214 -4.12 4.64 27.57
C LEU A 214 -2.61 4.44 27.61
N GLU A 215 -1.86 5.17 28.45
CA GLU A 215 -0.41 5.16 28.50
C GLU A 215 0.16 3.76 28.76
N GLU A 216 -0.51 2.95 29.57
CA GLU A 216 -0.09 1.56 29.84
C GLU A 216 -0.48 0.58 28.72
N LYS A 217 -1.37 0.97 27.79
CA LYS A 217 -1.85 0.14 26.69
C LYS A 217 -1.13 0.38 25.39
N ILE A 218 -0.39 1.48 25.26
CA ILE A 218 0.26 1.89 24.02
C ILE A 218 1.77 1.98 24.25
N VAL A 219 2.53 1.21 23.49
CA VAL A 219 3.99 1.17 23.56
C VAL A 219 4.59 1.62 22.23
N PHE A 220 5.20 2.78 22.20
CA PHE A 220 5.96 3.23 21.05
C PHE A 220 7.37 2.65 21.09
N THR A 221 7.71 1.79 20.14
CA THR A 221 9.02 1.13 20.10
C THR A 221 10.07 1.93 19.32
N GLY A 222 9.65 3.01 18.65
CA GLY A 222 10.49 3.73 17.70
C GLY A 222 10.71 2.97 16.41
N PHE A 223 11.58 3.51 15.55
CA PHE A 223 11.95 2.83 14.31
C PHE A 223 12.83 1.62 14.60
N LYS A 224 12.44 0.46 14.08
CA LYS A 224 13.18 -0.81 14.23
C LYS A 224 13.53 -1.38 12.86
N HIS A 225 14.64 -2.10 12.80
CA HIS A 225 15.10 -2.78 11.58
C HIS A 225 15.90 -4.06 11.94
N GLY A 226 16.17 -4.87 10.93
CA GLY A 226 17.00 -6.06 11.10
C GLY A 226 16.45 -7.04 12.15
N LYS A 227 17.28 -7.45 13.11
CA LYS A 227 16.92 -8.43 14.13
C LYS A 227 15.80 -7.95 15.04
N GLU A 228 15.87 -6.71 15.52
CA GLU A 228 14.86 -6.16 16.44
C GLU A 228 13.46 -6.12 15.82
N LEU A 229 13.35 -5.77 14.54
CA LEU A 229 12.07 -5.78 13.84
C LEU A 229 11.54 -7.20 13.68
N ARG A 230 12.42 -8.16 13.32
CA ARG A 230 12.04 -9.57 13.21
C ARG A 230 11.49 -10.12 14.51
N GLU A 231 12.16 -9.88 15.64
CA GLU A 231 11.70 -10.28 16.98
C GLU A 231 10.30 -9.70 17.28
N LEU A 232 10.10 -8.40 17.01
CA LEU A 232 8.81 -7.76 17.22
C LEU A 232 7.69 -8.37 16.37
N ILE A 233 7.98 -8.75 15.13
CA ILE A 233 6.99 -9.43 14.30
C ILE A 233 6.74 -10.84 14.81
N SER A 234 7.80 -11.60 15.08
CA SER A 234 7.75 -13.02 15.46
C SER A 234 6.94 -13.29 16.73
N HIS A 235 6.99 -12.40 17.72
CA HIS A 235 6.33 -12.58 19.01
C HIS A 235 5.01 -11.81 19.15
N SER A 236 4.54 -11.15 18.08
CA SER A 236 3.23 -10.49 18.12
C SER A 236 2.09 -11.51 18.05
N THR A 237 0.94 -11.16 18.63
CA THR A 237 -0.32 -11.90 18.46
C THR A 237 -0.81 -11.80 17.03
N CYS A 238 -0.83 -10.59 16.50
CA CYS A 238 -1.16 -10.30 15.11
C CYS A 238 -0.56 -8.95 14.69
N ILE A 239 -0.46 -8.73 13.38
CA ILE A 239 -0.15 -7.42 12.82
C ILE A 239 -1.46 -6.68 12.53
N VAL A 240 -1.49 -5.37 12.82
CA VAL A 240 -2.67 -4.54 12.58
C VAL A 240 -2.44 -3.56 11.44
N CYS A 241 -3.40 -3.51 10.50
CA CYS A 241 -3.38 -2.65 9.31
C CYS A 241 -4.68 -1.83 9.20
N PRO A 242 -4.89 -0.80 10.05
CA PRO A 242 -6.13 -0.03 10.12
C PRO A 242 -6.21 1.09 9.08
N ALA A 243 -5.67 0.87 7.89
CA ALA A 243 -5.60 1.88 6.83
C ALA A 243 -6.98 2.39 6.42
N ILE A 244 -7.06 3.71 6.13
CA ILE A 244 -8.30 4.39 5.68
C ILE A 244 -8.24 4.81 4.21
N TRP A 245 -7.26 4.31 3.47
CA TRP A 245 -7.04 4.58 2.05
C TRP A 245 -6.84 3.27 1.28
N TYR A 246 -6.86 3.35 -0.03
CA TYR A 246 -6.54 2.19 -0.87
C TYR A 246 -5.03 1.92 -0.85
N GLU A 247 -4.62 0.96 -0.05
CA GLU A 247 -3.29 0.36 -0.18
C GLU A 247 -3.21 -0.36 -1.53
N ASN A 248 -2.04 -0.32 -2.16
CA ASN A 248 -1.86 -1.06 -3.40
C ASN A 248 -1.62 -2.56 -3.10
N MET A 249 -0.53 -2.85 -2.41
CA MET A 249 -0.27 -4.16 -1.79
C MET A 249 0.70 -3.93 -0.63
N PRO A 250 0.24 -3.88 0.62
CA PRO A 250 1.09 -3.55 1.74
C PRO A 250 2.06 -4.69 2.05
N ASN A 251 3.36 -4.42 1.94
CA ASN A 251 4.43 -5.38 2.28
C ASN A 251 4.28 -5.91 3.71
N THR A 252 3.80 -5.08 4.62
CA THR A 252 3.53 -5.44 6.02
C THR A 252 2.67 -6.69 6.15
N VAL A 253 1.68 -6.89 5.27
CA VAL A 253 0.81 -8.08 5.29
C VAL A 253 1.58 -9.33 4.87
N ILE A 254 2.32 -9.26 3.75
CA ILE A 254 3.08 -10.44 3.28
C ILE A 254 4.26 -10.75 4.20
N GLU A 255 4.86 -9.74 4.83
CA GLU A 255 5.87 -9.92 5.87
C GLU A 255 5.27 -10.62 7.09
N ALA A 256 4.11 -10.15 7.61
CA ALA A 256 3.41 -10.81 8.70
C ALA A 256 3.15 -12.30 8.40
N TYR A 257 2.65 -12.57 7.20
CA TYR A 257 2.37 -13.94 6.74
C TYR A 257 3.62 -14.81 6.68
N ALA A 258 4.76 -14.24 6.24
CA ALA A 258 6.02 -14.94 6.21
C ALA A 258 6.51 -15.34 7.61
N TYR A 259 6.22 -14.55 8.63
CA TYR A 259 6.49 -14.88 10.03
C TYR A 259 5.42 -15.76 10.67
N GLY A 260 4.39 -16.18 9.94
CA GLY A 260 3.29 -16.99 10.48
C GLY A 260 2.34 -16.17 11.37
N LYS A 261 2.22 -14.85 11.13
CA LYS A 261 1.35 -13.96 11.91
C LYS A 261 0.10 -13.59 11.12
N PRO A 262 -1.09 -13.72 11.73
CA PRO A 262 -2.32 -13.25 11.12
C PRO A 262 -2.36 -11.72 11.10
N VAL A 263 -3.23 -11.17 10.24
CA VAL A 263 -3.41 -9.73 10.11
C VAL A 263 -4.83 -9.32 10.44
N VAL A 264 -4.99 -8.26 11.25
CA VAL A 264 -6.28 -7.58 11.42
C VAL A 264 -6.26 -6.31 10.61
N ALA A 265 -7.12 -6.22 9.59
CA ALA A 265 -7.07 -5.14 8.62
C ALA A 265 -8.44 -4.48 8.37
N SER A 266 -8.42 -3.22 7.93
CA SER A 266 -9.61 -2.55 7.42
C SER A 266 -10.17 -3.29 6.20
N ARG A 267 -11.49 -3.46 6.13
CA ARG A 267 -12.20 -4.06 4.99
C ARG A 267 -12.27 -3.08 3.83
N ILE A 268 -11.12 -2.84 3.18
CA ILE A 268 -10.99 -1.85 2.11
C ILE A 268 -9.95 -2.26 1.08
N GLY A 269 -10.24 -2.02 -0.20
CA GLY A 269 -9.29 -2.13 -1.30
C GLY A 269 -8.52 -3.46 -1.31
N SER A 270 -7.22 -3.40 -1.50
CA SER A 270 -6.36 -4.58 -1.51
C SER A 270 -6.28 -5.32 -0.18
N LEU A 271 -6.48 -4.64 0.96
CA LEU A 271 -6.50 -5.29 2.27
C LEU A 271 -7.64 -6.31 2.36
N ALA A 272 -8.83 -5.97 1.85
CA ALA A 272 -9.98 -6.87 1.81
C ALA A 272 -9.81 -8.04 0.85
N GLU A 273 -8.89 -7.94 -0.12
CA GLU A 273 -8.53 -9.02 -1.05
C GLU A 273 -7.46 -9.95 -0.46
N ILE A 274 -6.40 -9.37 0.11
CA ILE A 274 -5.23 -10.13 0.57
C ILE A 274 -5.52 -10.87 1.87
N VAL A 275 -6.24 -10.22 2.80
CA VAL A 275 -6.64 -10.82 4.08
C VAL A 275 -7.93 -11.61 3.88
N GLU A 276 -7.80 -12.92 3.87
CA GLU A 276 -8.97 -13.82 3.84
C GLU A 276 -9.58 -13.89 5.24
N ASP A 277 -10.76 -13.24 5.38
CA ASP A 277 -11.45 -13.09 6.67
C ASP A 277 -11.73 -14.44 7.35
N ASN A 278 -11.40 -14.57 8.63
CA ASN A 278 -11.44 -15.79 9.44
C ASN A 278 -10.58 -16.96 8.90
N LYS A 279 -9.62 -16.69 7.99
CA LYS A 279 -8.73 -17.72 7.45
C LYS A 279 -7.26 -17.36 7.57
N THR A 280 -6.85 -16.16 7.12
CA THR A 280 -5.47 -15.66 7.26
C THR A 280 -5.38 -14.43 8.15
N GLY A 281 -6.51 -13.97 8.66
CA GLY A 281 -6.65 -12.81 9.50
C GLY A 281 -8.10 -12.45 9.72
N LEU A 282 -8.36 -11.25 10.22
CA LEU A 282 -9.71 -10.74 10.47
C LEU A 282 -9.87 -9.38 9.80
N LEU A 283 -11.05 -9.14 9.22
CA LEU A 283 -11.40 -7.86 8.62
C LEU A 283 -12.41 -7.11 9.50
N PHE A 284 -12.16 -5.82 9.70
CA PHE A 284 -13.09 -4.93 10.41
C PHE A 284 -13.53 -3.78 9.51
N GLU A 285 -14.66 -3.17 9.83
CA GLU A 285 -15.19 -2.03 9.09
C GLU A 285 -14.28 -0.81 9.26
N MET A 286 -13.85 -0.23 8.14
CA MET A 286 -12.93 0.91 8.11
C MET A 286 -13.40 2.02 9.06
N LYS A 287 -12.49 2.57 9.87
CA LYS A 287 -12.73 3.61 10.88
C LYS A 287 -13.61 3.21 12.06
N ASN A 288 -14.01 1.95 12.16
CA ASN A 288 -14.81 1.45 13.28
C ASN A 288 -13.90 0.84 14.35
N SER A 289 -13.43 1.67 15.29
CA SER A 289 -12.54 1.24 16.38
C SER A 289 -13.21 0.21 17.31
N LYS A 290 -14.55 0.19 17.42
CA LYS A 290 -15.25 -0.81 18.22
C LYS A 290 -15.24 -2.18 17.54
N ASP A 291 -15.59 -2.26 16.25
CA ASP A 291 -15.50 -3.51 15.49
C ASP A 291 -14.05 -4.01 15.44
N PHE A 292 -13.07 -3.08 15.28
CA PHE A 292 -11.67 -3.42 15.34
C PHE A 292 -11.29 -4.08 16.70
N SER A 293 -11.70 -3.47 17.79
CA SER A 293 -11.53 -4.03 19.13
C SER A 293 -12.15 -5.41 19.26
N ASP A 294 -13.36 -5.63 18.72
CA ASP A 294 -14.03 -6.92 18.76
C ASP A 294 -13.27 -8.00 17.98
N LYS A 295 -12.59 -7.64 16.86
CA LYS A 295 -11.68 -8.56 16.16
C LYS A 295 -10.42 -8.87 16.98
N LEU A 296 -9.85 -7.88 17.65
CA LEU A 296 -8.68 -8.11 18.54
C LEU A 296 -9.05 -8.97 19.72
N ARG A 297 -10.24 -8.77 20.32
CA ARG A 297 -10.73 -9.56 21.47
C ARG A 297 -10.85 -11.03 21.13
N LYS A 298 -11.17 -11.42 19.89
CA LYS A 298 -11.20 -12.84 19.49
C LYS A 298 -9.89 -13.56 19.75
N PHE A 299 -8.74 -12.90 19.53
CA PHE A 299 -7.43 -13.50 19.82
C PHE A 299 -7.17 -13.67 21.32
N ILE A 300 -7.78 -12.82 22.15
CA ILE A 300 -7.68 -12.87 23.62
C ILE A 300 -8.54 -14.02 24.15
N ASP A 301 -9.78 -14.12 23.65
CA ASP A 301 -10.76 -15.10 24.08
C ASP A 301 -10.46 -16.52 23.53
N GLU A 302 -9.79 -16.60 22.37
CA GLU A 302 -9.41 -17.84 21.69
C GLU A 302 -7.89 -17.94 21.49
N PRO A 303 -7.10 -18.36 22.48
CA PRO A 303 -5.63 -18.32 22.43
C PRO A 303 -4.99 -19.06 21.26
N THR A 304 -5.66 -20.06 20.69
CA THR A 304 -5.15 -20.82 19.53
C THR A 304 -5.46 -20.16 18.19
N LEU A 305 -6.28 -19.13 18.17
CA LEU A 305 -6.73 -18.47 16.94
C LEU A 305 -5.55 -17.84 16.18
N SER A 306 -4.64 -17.17 16.90
CA SER A 306 -3.46 -16.55 16.30
C SER A 306 -2.62 -17.59 15.55
N MET A 307 -2.33 -18.72 16.16
CA MET A 307 -1.57 -19.81 15.53
C MET A 307 -2.33 -20.40 14.34
N THR A 308 -3.63 -20.66 14.47
CA THR A 308 -4.45 -21.26 13.41
C THR A 308 -4.48 -20.36 12.16
N LEU A 309 -4.78 -19.07 12.33
CA LEU A 309 -4.80 -18.12 11.22
C LEU A 309 -3.38 -17.86 10.69
N GLY A 310 -2.37 -17.86 11.55
CA GLY A 310 -0.98 -17.68 11.22
C GLY A 310 -0.42 -18.82 10.34
N ILE A 311 -0.77 -20.06 10.62
CA ILE A 311 -0.42 -21.22 9.77
C ILE A 311 -1.01 -21.06 8.37
N ASN A 312 -2.30 -20.70 8.28
CA ASN A 312 -2.95 -20.47 7.00
C ASN A 312 -2.31 -19.29 6.23
N ALA A 313 -1.96 -18.21 6.93
CA ALA A 313 -1.27 -17.06 6.39
C ALA A 313 0.10 -17.45 5.82
N ARG A 314 0.85 -18.27 6.54
CA ARG A 314 2.13 -18.81 6.08
C ARG A 314 1.97 -19.67 4.83
N CYS A 315 1.02 -20.58 4.79
CA CYS A 315 0.72 -21.38 3.60
C CYS A 315 0.37 -20.51 2.38
N LYS A 316 -0.41 -19.44 2.60
CA LYS A 316 -0.79 -18.50 1.55
C LYS A 316 0.43 -17.76 0.98
N VAL A 317 1.33 -17.24 1.81
CA VAL A 317 2.50 -16.51 1.34
C VAL A 317 3.45 -17.40 0.55
N GLU A 318 3.68 -18.62 1.00
CA GLU A 318 4.52 -19.60 0.30
C GLU A 318 3.95 -19.97 -1.08
N LYS A 319 2.64 -20.10 -1.18
CA LYS A 319 1.95 -20.47 -2.42
C LYS A 319 1.81 -19.32 -3.40
N ASP A 320 1.36 -18.15 -2.91
CA ASP A 320 0.87 -17.08 -3.78
C ASP A 320 1.90 -15.95 -3.98
N TYR A 321 2.84 -15.77 -3.04
CA TYR A 321 3.79 -14.66 -3.04
C TYR A 321 5.25 -15.10 -3.11
N ALA A 322 5.51 -16.30 -3.65
CA ALA A 322 6.85 -16.84 -3.85
C ALA A 322 7.63 -16.02 -4.89
N VAL A 323 8.94 -15.85 -4.65
CA VAL A 323 9.89 -15.14 -5.53
C VAL A 323 9.85 -15.67 -6.96
N GLU A 324 9.93 -17.01 -7.11
CA GLU A 324 9.96 -17.67 -8.41
C GLU A 324 8.70 -17.40 -9.24
N LYS A 325 7.51 -17.46 -8.61
CA LYS A 325 6.24 -17.18 -9.26
C LYS A 325 6.17 -15.74 -9.78
N HIS A 326 6.62 -14.78 -8.96
CA HIS A 326 6.68 -13.37 -9.35
C HIS A 326 7.64 -13.17 -10.51
N MET A 327 8.89 -13.67 -10.39
CA MET A 327 9.92 -13.49 -11.41
C MET A 327 9.52 -14.10 -12.76
N ASN A 328 9.00 -15.33 -12.75
CA ASN A 328 8.52 -15.97 -13.97
C ASN A 328 7.41 -15.17 -14.65
N SER A 329 6.47 -14.62 -13.87
CA SER A 329 5.39 -13.79 -14.42
C SER A 329 5.92 -12.49 -15.01
N VAL A 330 6.81 -11.78 -14.31
CA VAL A 330 7.38 -10.52 -14.80
C VAL A 330 8.23 -10.74 -16.06
N VAL A 331 9.09 -11.76 -16.08
CA VAL A 331 9.93 -12.07 -17.26
C VAL A 331 9.07 -12.36 -18.47
N ARG A 332 8.04 -13.22 -18.36
CA ARG A 332 7.11 -13.49 -19.47
C ARG A 332 6.44 -12.23 -20.00
N ILE A 333 6.01 -11.33 -19.13
CA ILE A 333 5.40 -10.06 -19.52
C ILE A 333 6.43 -9.17 -20.25
N LEU A 334 7.67 -9.10 -19.76
CA LEU A 334 8.74 -8.33 -20.40
C LEU A 334 9.08 -8.89 -21.80
N GLU A 335 9.02 -10.21 -21.99
CA GLU A 335 9.24 -10.89 -23.26
C GLU A 335 8.02 -10.80 -24.22
N GLY A 336 6.87 -10.34 -23.74
CA GLY A 336 5.65 -10.23 -24.54
C GLY A 336 4.89 -11.56 -24.72
N LYS A 337 5.06 -12.47 -23.78
CA LYS A 337 4.46 -13.82 -23.76
C LYS A 337 3.27 -13.92 -22.81
#